data_2ac0ad46dd87df2218d9d888af750399
#
_entry.id   2ac0ad46dd87df2218d9d888af750399
#
_cell.length_a   1.000
_cell.length_b   1.000
_cell.length_c   1.000
_cell.angle_alpha   90.00
_cell.angle_beta   90.00
_cell.angle_gamma   90.00
#
_symmetry.space_group_name_H-M   'P 1'
#
loop_
_entity.id
_entity.type
_entity.pdbx_description
1 polymer ?
#
loop_
_entity_poly.entity_id
_entity_poly.type
_entity_poly.pdbx_seq_one_letter_code
_entity_poly.pdbx_strand_id
1 'polypeptide(L)'
;MSAKVLLHVGTPKTGTSYLQDVLFRNQRLLAEHGILYPAGRFDAHFLAALDLMRLPWGGLETEAVGAWDRLAERVRGHRGTAIVSHEILATASRSQVGRALESLGHGSGTEVHLVLSVRDLVRQIPAEWQENVKHRSTLSYAAFLEQVRDPARESRIATWFWGVQEIPDILDRWGHDLPPERVHLVTVPPPGGAPELLWQRFSRVFGLGDIDLDLHAERANPSLGVPETALLRRVNRAANKVVEPAHYRPLVRELLAHQTLSRRTRSPRLALPPEVHPWAQQLAAAWSEEVARRGYDVVGDLADLAGAPPLSRWSDPDRPAEKQVAGAAVDAIRALLVENVRLREEEQRLHGELAEARRALERSYLRPSYRLREKAVRRLQGGRAGRGALAVYRRLRGRSSRSA
;
A
#
# COMPACT_ATOMS: atom_id res chain seq x y z
N MET A 1 22.77 -17.13 -4.13
CA MET A 1 22.14 -15.83 -4.44
C MET A 1 21.10 -16.05 -5.52
N SER A 2 20.05 -15.25 -5.57
CA SER A 2 19.10 -15.27 -6.68
C SER A 2 19.82 -15.12 -8.02
N ALA A 3 19.40 -15.90 -9.02
CA ALA A 3 19.93 -15.73 -10.37
C ALA A 3 19.44 -14.41 -10.98
N LYS A 4 18.17 -14.08 -10.73
CA LYS A 4 17.49 -12.89 -11.27
C LYS A 4 16.64 -12.20 -10.22
N VAL A 5 16.63 -10.87 -10.21
CA VAL A 5 15.72 -10.04 -9.42
C VAL A 5 14.97 -9.09 -10.33
N LEU A 6 13.65 -9.13 -10.27
CA LEU A 6 12.75 -8.18 -10.92
C LEU A 6 12.27 -7.19 -9.87
N LEU A 7 12.80 -5.96 -9.92
CA LEU A 7 12.53 -4.90 -8.95
C LEU A 7 11.54 -3.91 -9.54
N HIS A 8 10.27 -4.01 -9.13
CA HIS A 8 9.21 -3.11 -9.55
C HIS A 8 9.08 -1.93 -8.58
N VAL A 9 9.39 -0.74 -9.07
CA VAL A 9 9.52 0.47 -8.25
C VAL A 9 8.36 1.47 -8.40
N GLY A 10 7.33 1.14 -9.11
CA GLY A 10 6.17 2.02 -9.32
C GLY A 10 5.93 2.27 -10.80
N THR A 11 5.22 3.33 -11.18
CA THR A 11 4.76 4.48 -10.37
C THR A 11 3.44 4.15 -9.63
N PRO A 12 3.04 4.97 -8.63
CA PRO A 12 1.73 4.83 -8.01
C PRO A 12 0.59 4.92 -9.02
N LYS A 13 -0.56 4.29 -8.71
CA LYS A 13 -1.79 4.34 -9.55
C LYS A 13 -1.70 3.68 -10.93
N THR A 14 -0.75 2.78 -11.10
CA THR A 14 -0.54 2.00 -12.33
C THR A 14 -0.98 0.53 -12.20
N GLY A 15 -1.81 0.22 -11.21
CA GLY A 15 -2.25 -1.15 -10.94
C GLY A 15 -1.36 -1.92 -9.96
N THR A 16 -0.44 -1.24 -9.26
CA THR A 16 0.51 -1.85 -8.33
C THR A 16 -0.16 -2.69 -7.24
N SER A 17 -1.25 -2.20 -6.63
CA SER A 17 -2.00 -2.95 -5.62
C SER A 17 -2.60 -4.25 -6.15
N TYR A 18 -3.11 -4.24 -7.40
CA TYR A 18 -3.59 -5.43 -8.07
C TYR A 18 -2.47 -6.45 -8.29
N LEU A 19 -1.36 -6.01 -8.87
CA LEU A 19 -0.19 -6.84 -9.10
C LEU A 19 0.32 -7.47 -7.79
N GLN A 20 0.47 -6.65 -6.74
CA GLN A 20 0.96 -7.10 -5.43
C GLN A 20 0.01 -8.11 -4.78
N ASP A 21 -1.31 -7.93 -4.92
CA ASP A 21 -2.31 -8.86 -4.39
C ASP A 21 -2.25 -10.22 -5.12
N VAL A 22 -2.18 -10.21 -6.45
CA VAL A 22 -1.99 -11.42 -7.25
C VAL A 22 -0.71 -12.16 -6.87
N LEU A 23 0.43 -11.46 -6.79
CA LEU A 23 1.70 -12.08 -6.42
C LEU A 23 1.68 -12.63 -4.98
N PHE A 24 1.08 -11.90 -4.04
CA PHE A 24 1.00 -12.30 -2.64
C PHE A 24 0.13 -13.55 -2.45
N ARG A 25 -1.00 -13.64 -3.12
CA ARG A 25 -1.92 -14.78 -3.01
C ARG A 25 -1.37 -16.04 -3.66
N ASN A 26 -0.60 -15.89 -4.71
CA ASN A 26 -0.04 -17.00 -5.47
C ASN A 26 1.39 -17.38 -5.05
N GLN A 27 1.91 -16.92 -3.90
CA GLN A 27 3.30 -17.16 -3.47
C GLN A 27 3.71 -18.64 -3.49
N ARG A 28 2.79 -19.55 -3.10
CA ARG A 28 3.06 -20.99 -3.11
C ARG A 28 3.28 -21.50 -4.51
N LEU A 29 2.37 -21.17 -5.43
CA LEU A 29 2.44 -21.58 -6.82
C LEU A 29 3.67 -20.99 -7.53
N LEU A 30 3.98 -19.71 -7.26
CA LEU A 30 5.22 -19.07 -7.75
C LEU A 30 6.47 -19.81 -7.27
N ALA A 31 6.51 -20.21 -5.99
CA ALA A 31 7.63 -20.96 -5.43
C ALA A 31 7.82 -22.34 -6.10
N GLU A 32 6.74 -23.02 -6.48
CA GLU A 32 6.77 -24.30 -7.23
C GLU A 32 7.43 -24.12 -8.61
N HIS A 33 7.39 -22.88 -9.17
CA HIS A 33 8.06 -22.50 -10.43
C HIS A 33 9.41 -21.78 -10.21
N GLY A 34 9.99 -21.86 -9.02
CA GLY A 34 11.29 -21.25 -8.72
C GLY A 34 11.27 -19.72 -8.61
N ILE A 35 10.09 -19.12 -8.40
CA ILE A 35 9.90 -17.68 -8.27
C ILE A 35 9.59 -17.33 -6.81
N LEU A 36 10.40 -16.47 -6.21
CA LEU A 36 10.21 -15.97 -4.86
C LEU A 36 9.54 -14.60 -4.87
N TYR A 37 8.38 -14.48 -4.19
CA TYR A 37 7.84 -13.19 -3.76
C TYR A 37 8.05 -13.08 -2.24
N PRO A 38 9.08 -12.34 -1.76
CA PRO A 38 9.56 -12.43 -0.37
C PRO A 38 8.67 -11.67 0.63
N ALA A 39 7.38 -11.98 0.69
CA ALA A 39 6.41 -11.33 1.57
C ALA A 39 5.84 -12.30 2.61
N GLY A 40 6.13 -12.13 3.89
CA GLY A 40 5.49 -12.89 4.97
C GLY A 40 4.11 -12.32 5.37
N ARG A 41 3.84 -11.07 5.00
CA ARG A 41 2.58 -10.35 5.15
C ARG A 41 2.41 -9.45 3.93
N PHE A 42 1.18 -9.03 3.65
CA PHE A 42 0.88 -8.27 2.43
C PHE A 42 1.69 -6.97 2.31
N ASP A 43 1.88 -6.26 3.41
CA ASP A 43 2.59 -4.98 3.47
C ASP A 43 4.11 -5.12 3.72
N ALA A 44 4.68 -6.31 3.60
CA ALA A 44 6.11 -6.53 3.86
C ALA A 44 7.02 -5.70 2.96
N HIS A 45 6.68 -5.57 1.66
CA HIS A 45 7.46 -4.76 0.73
C HIS A 45 7.28 -3.26 0.97
N PHE A 46 6.11 -2.84 1.47
CA PHE A 46 5.90 -1.47 1.91
C PHE A 46 6.80 -1.10 3.09
N LEU A 47 6.82 -1.95 4.13
CA LEU A 47 7.69 -1.74 5.29
C LEU A 47 9.17 -1.75 4.88
N ALA A 48 9.57 -2.65 3.97
CA ALA A 48 10.92 -2.68 3.44
C ALA A 48 11.28 -1.38 2.69
N ALA A 49 10.36 -0.84 1.89
CA ALA A 49 10.57 0.43 1.20
C ALA A 49 10.67 1.62 2.18
N LEU A 50 9.84 1.66 3.24
CA LEU A 50 9.94 2.68 4.30
C LEU A 50 11.30 2.63 5.01
N ASP A 51 11.78 1.42 5.34
CA ASP A 51 13.08 1.21 6.00
C ASP A 51 14.25 1.65 5.11
N LEU A 52 14.27 1.22 3.85
CA LEU A 52 15.30 1.60 2.88
C LEU A 52 15.43 3.11 2.76
N MET A 53 14.30 3.79 2.65
CA MET A 53 14.23 5.23 2.38
C MET A 53 14.18 6.07 3.66
N ARG A 54 14.03 5.44 4.84
CA ARG A 54 13.83 6.12 6.13
C ARG A 54 12.69 7.14 6.10
N LEU A 55 11.58 6.74 5.43
CA LEU A 55 10.41 7.61 5.30
C LEU A 55 9.54 7.56 6.55
N PRO A 56 9.18 8.71 7.15
CA PRO A 56 8.18 8.77 8.20
C PRO A 56 6.79 8.48 7.61
N TRP A 57 6.05 7.56 8.25
CA TRP A 57 4.73 7.14 7.75
C TRP A 57 3.75 6.85 8.89
N GLY A 58 3.45 7.89 9.67
CA GLY A 58 2.43 7.78 10.72
C GLY A 58 2.70 6.76 11.83
N GLY A 59 3.97 6.51 12.16
CA GLY A 59 4.41 5.57 13.18
C GLY A 59 4.82 4.19 12.64
N LEU A 60 4.52 3.85 11.38
CA LEU A 60 4.92 2.58 10.77
C LEU A 60 6.43 2.47 10.54
N GLU A 61 7.14 3.60 10.51
CA GLU A 61 8.60 3.64 10.41
C GLU A 61 9.31 2.88 11.53
N THR A 62 8.72 2.80 12.71
CA THR A 62 9.27 2.02 13.84
C THR A 62 9.13 0.51 13.62
N GLU A 63 8.01 0.07 13.05
CA GLU A 63 7.77 -1.32 12.66
C GLU A 63 8.64 -1.74 11.47
N ALA A 64 8.97 -0.79 10.61
CA ALA A 64 9.75 -1.01 9.40
C ALA A 64 11.23 -1.31 9.66
N VAL A 65 11.78 -0.96 10.83
CA VAL A 65 13.23 -1.09 11.11
C VAL A 65 13.79 -2.47 10.76
N GLY A 66 14.80 -2.50 9.89
CA GLY A 66 15.46 -3.70 9.39
C GLY A 66 14.63 -4.54 8.40
N ALA A 67 13.48 -4.03 7.93
CA ALA A 67 12.62 -4.77 7.01
C ALA A 67 13.27 -4.93 5.63
N TRP A 68 14.02 -3.93 5.15
CA TRP A 68 14.76 -4.03 3.89
C TRP A 68 15.86 -5.09 3.96
N ASP A 69 16.65 -5.09 5.01
CA ASP A 69 17.76 -6.03 5.14
C ASP A 69 17.24 -7.48 5.23
N ARG A 70 16.14 -7.73 5.97
CA ARG A 70 15.47 -9.05 6.01
C ARG A 70 14.92 -9.48 4.64
N LEU A 71 14.35 -8.55 3.87
CA LEU A 71 13.88 -8.83 2.51
C LEU A 71 15.05 -9.17 1.60
N ALA A 72 16.10 -8.37 1.61
CA ALA A 72 17.31 -8.58 0.79
C ALA A 72 18.02 -9.91 1.15
N GLU A 73 18.08 -10.28 2.43
CA GLU A 73 18.61 -11.57 2.87
C GLU A 73 17.81 -12.75 2.28
N ARG A 74 16.48 -12.69 2.32
CA ARG A 74 15.62 -13.71 1.71
C ARG A 74 15.85 -13.82 0.21
N VAL A 75 15.98 -12.68 -0.48
CA VAL A 75 16.29 -12.63 -1.91
C VAL A 75 17.63 -13.29 -2.19
N ARG A 76 18.68 -12.91 -1.47
CA ARG A 76 20.01 -13.54 -1.64
C ARG A 76 20.05 -15.03 -1.32
N GLY A 77 19.24 -15.48 -0.36
CA GLY A 77 19.13 -16.90 0.01
C GLY A 77 18.41 -17.77 -1.04
N HIS A 78 17.69 -17.18 -1.96
CA HIS A 78 16.99 -17.88 -3.04
C HIS A 78 17.92 -18.20 -4.23
N ARG A 79 17.61 -19.22 -5.04
CA ARG A 79 18.43 -19.60 -6.22
C ARG A 79 17.78 -19.31 -7.57
N GLY A 80 16.48 -19.01 -7.58
CA GLY A 80 15.69 -18.73 -8.78
C GLY A 80 15.53 -17.23 -9.06
N THR A 81 14.36 -16.87 -9.56
CA THR A 81 13.94 -15.48 -9.76
C THR A 81 13.26 -14.94 -8.49
N ALA A 82 13.59 -13.71 -8.10
CA ALA A 82 12.87 -13.01 -7.03
C ALA A 82 12.16 -11.78 -7.59
N ILE A 83 10.93 -11.51 -7.10
CA ILE A 83 10.14 -10.34 -7.46
C ILE A 83 9.98 -9.47 -6.21
N VAL A 84 10.44 -8.21 -6.29
CA VAL A 84 10.22 -7.18 -5.27
C VAL A 84 9.39 -6.07 -5.88
N SER A 85 8.31 -5.65 -5.21
CA SER A 85 7.38 -4.66 -5.78
C SER A 85 6.84 -3.71 -4.72
N HIS A 86 7.18 -2.43 -4.83
CA HIS A 86 6.44 -1.38 -4.14
C HIS A 86 6.62 -0.02 -4.82
N GLU A 87 5.51 0.70 -5.03
CA GLU A 87 5.47 1.94 -5.82
C GLU A 87 6.14 3.14 -5.15
N ILE A 88 6.25 3.18 -3.82
CA ILE A 88 6.96 4.28 -3.16
C ILE A 88 8.48 4.23 -3.36
N LEU A 89 9.04 3.09 -3.80
CA LEU A 89 10.46 2.99 -4.19
C LEU A 89 10.82 4.00 -5.30
N ALA A 90 9.84 4.44 -6.10
CA ALA A 90 10.05 5.51 -7.07
C ALA A 90 10.69 6.77 -6.47
N THR A 91 10.47 7.09 -5.18
CA THR A 91 11.04 8.27 -4.53
C THR A 91 12.47 8.09 -4.02
N ALA A 92 13.04 6.89 -4.10
CA ALA A 92 14.37 6.62 -3.57
C ALA A 92 15.43 7.52 -4.22
N SER A 93 16.31 8.10 -3.38
CA SER A 93 17.46 8.85 -3.84
C SER A 93 18.51 7.95 -4.49
N ARG A 94 19.45 8.49 -5.26
CA ARG A 94 20.54 7.70 -5.89
C ARG A 94 21.32 6.86 -4.87
N SER A 95 21.59 7.40 -3.69
CA SER A 95 22.31 6.64 -2.65
C SER A 95 21.48 5.49 -2.09
N GLN A 96 20.17 5.67 -1.95
CA GLN A 96 19.24 4.61 -1.54
C GLN A 96 19.07 3.55 -2.63
N VAL A 97 19.03 3.96 -3.89
CA VAL A 97 19.03 3.05 -5.05
C VAL A 97 20.31 2.20 -5.07
N GLY A 98 21.49 2.82 -4.94
CA GLY A 98 22.76 2.09 -4.88
C GLY A 98 22.76 1.04 -3.77
N ARG A 99 22.32 1.42 -2.54
CA ARG A 99 22.15 0.47 -1.42
C ARG A 99 21.17 -0.65 -1.77
N ALA A 100 20.06 -0.33 -2.42
CA ALA A 100 19.07 -1.34 -2.79
C ALA A 100 19.65 -2.35 -3.79
N LEU A 101 20.24 -1.88 -4.87
CA LEU A 101 20.83 -2.72 -5.91
C LEU A 101 21.95 -3.62 -5.35
N GLU A 102 22.89 -3.04 -4.59
CA GLU A 102 23.98 -3.78 -3.95
C GLU A 102 23.46 -4.86 -3.00
N SER A 103 22.49 -4.51 -2.13
CA SER A 103 21.91 -5.46 -1.16
C SER A 103 21.14 -6.61 -1.82
N LEU A 104 20.60 -6.40 -3.03
CA LEU A 104 19.95 -7.43 -3.84
C LEU A 104 20.95 -8.27 -4.68
N GLY A 105 22.22 -7.96 -4.65
CA GLY A 105 23.28 -8.72 -5.29
C GLY A 105 23.71 -8.19 -6.66
N HIS A 106 23.33 -6.95 -7.04
CA HIS A 106 23.87 -6.29 -8.21
C HIS A 106 25.40 -6.18 -8.12
N GLY A 107 26.11 -6.46 -9.18
CA GLY A 107 27.59 -6.53 -9.19
C GLY A 107 28.19 -7.77 -8.52
N SER A 108 27.40 -8.66 -7.92
CA SER A 108 27.84 -9.86 -7.22
C SER A 108 27.28 -11.16 -7.82
N GLY A 109 26.90 -11.15 -9.09
CA GLY A 109 26.43 -12.33 -9.82
C GLY A 109 24.90 -12.46 -9.90
N THR A 110 24.13 -11.53 -9.34
CA THR A 110 22.67 -11.46 -9.51
C THR A 110 22.32 -10.54 -10.69
N GLU A 111 21.49 -11.02 -11.60
CA GLU A 111 20.92 -10.24 -12.68
C GLU A 111 19.74 -9.42 -12.17
N VAL A 112 19.96 -8.11 -11.94
CA VAL A 112 18.90 -7.21 -11.46
C VAL A 112 18.24 -6.49 -12.65
N HIS A 113 16.92 -6.54 -12.71
CA HIS A 113 16.08 -5.86 -13.69
C HIS A 113 15.20 -4.83 -12.97
N LEU A 114 15.15 -3.63 -13.52
CA LEU A 114 14.21 -2.59 -13.11
C LEU A 114 12.90 -2.75 -13.88
N VAL A 115 11.78 -2.69 -13.18
CA VAL A 115 10.44 -2.63 -13.79
C VAL A 115 9.76 -1.35 -13.32
N LEU A 116 9.38 -0.49 -14.28
CA LEU A 116 8.67 0.75 -14.02
C LEU A 116 7.33 0.73 -14.77
N SER A 117 6.23 0.65 -14.05
CA SER A 117 4.89 0.79 -14.64
C SER A 117 4.50 2.26 -14.70
N VAL A 118 4.00 2.71 -15.85
CA VAL A 118 3.76 4.12 -16.14
C VAL A 118 2.37 4.34 -16.73
N ARG A 119 1.76 5.48 -16.40
CA ARG A 119 0.43 5.86 -16.87
C ARG A 119 0.41 7.31 -17.32
N ASP A 120 -0.48 7.66 -18.24
CA ASP A 120 -0.66 9.02 -18.71
C ASP A 120 -0.97 10.02 -17.60
N LEU A 121 -0.44 11.22 -17.73
CA LEU A 121 -0.61 12.29 -16.75
C LEU A 121 -2.05 12.80 -16.66
N VAL A 122 -2.85 12.66 -17.72
CA VAL A 122 -4.25 13.09 -17.75
C VAL A 122 -5.08 12.34 -16.72
N ARG A 123 -4.81 11.06 -16.53
CA ARG A 123 -5.44 10.23 -15.47
C ARG A 123 -4.67 10.28 -14.16
N GLN A 124 -3.36 10.49 -14.22
CA GLN A 124 -2.49 10.39 -13.06
C GLN A 124 -2.68 11.56 -12.09
N ILE A 125 -2.71 12.79 -12.62
CA ILE A 125 -2.84 14.01 -11.83
C ILE A 125 -4.12 14.03 -10.96
N PRO A 126 -5.32 13.81 -11.54
CA PRO A 126 -6.54 13.75 -10.71
C PRO A 126 -6.53 12.58 -9.71
N ALA A 127 -5.94 11.43 -10.06
CA ALA A 127 -5.85 10.29 -9.16
C ALA A 127 -4.94 10.56 -7.95
N GLU A 128 -3.85 11.29 -8.14
CA GLU A 128 -2.95 11.70 -7.05
C GLU A 128 -3.63 12.71 -6.12
N TRP A 129 -4.34 13.72 -6.65
CA TRP A 129 -5.11 14.60 -5.79
C TRP A 129 -6.16 13.85 -4.97
N GLN A 130 -6.88 12.93 -5.59
CA GLN A 130 -7.86 12.11 -4.90
C GLN A 130 -7.23 11.25 -3.79
N GLU A 131 -6.04 10.71 -4.03
CA GLU A 131 -5.33 9.96 -2.99
C GLU A 131 -4.89 10.86 -1.84
N ASN A 132 -4.41 12.06 -2.14
CA ASN A 132 -4.13 13.06 -1.10
C ASN A 132 -5.38 13.35 -0.25
N VAL A 133 -6.56 13.48 -0.87
CA VAL A 133 -7.83 13.67 -0.13
C VAL A 133 -8.15 12.45 0.73
N LYS A 134 -7.98 11.22 0.23
CA LYS A 134 -8.13 9.99 1.03
C LYS A 134 -7.13 9.92 2.19
N HIS A 135 -6.01 10.64 2.10
CA HIS A 135 -4.97 10.79 3.12
C HIS A 135 -5.08 12.12 3.91
N ARG A 136 -6.31 12.58 4.20
CA ARG A 136 -6.59 13.73 5.05
C ARG A 136 -6.33 15.12 4.43
N SER A 137 -5.93 15.21 3.16
CA SER A 137 -5.74 16.52 2.54
C SER A 137 -7.05 17.30 2.46
N THR A 138 -6.97 18.59 2.75
CA THR A 138 -8.06 19.56 2.59
C THR A 138 -7.84 20.48 1.38
N LEU A 139 -6.73 20.28 0.66
CA LEU A 139 -6.31 21.11 -0.47
C LEU A 139 -7.36 21.07 -1.59
N SER A 140 -7.68 22.22 -2.18
CA SER A 140 -8.54 22.30 -3.36
C SER A 140 -7.85 21.68 -4.58
N TYR A 141 -8.63 21.29 -5.58
CA TYR A 141 -8.06 20.75 -6.81
C TYR A 141 -7.26 21.81 -7.58
N ALA A 142 -7.81 23.03 -7.65
CA ALA A 142 -7.11 24.16 -8.26
C ALA A 142 -5.74 24.41 -7.58
N ALA A 143 -5.69 24.49 -6.25
CA ALA A 143 -4.45 24.72 -5.53
C ALA A 143 -3.45 23.53 -5.64
N PHE A 144 -3.96 22.30 -5.78
CA PHE A 144 -3.12 21.13 -6.07
C PHE A 144 -2.48 21.26 -7.46
N LEU A 145 -3.27 21.61 -8.49
CA LEU A 145 -2.78 21.80 -9.84
C LEU A 145 -1.77 22.94 -9.94
N GLU A 146 -2.01 24.05 -9.24
CA GLU A 146 -1.06 25.16 -9.14
C GLU A 146 0.29 24.68 -8.62
N GLN A 147 0.31 23.96 -7.48
CA GLN A 147 1.55 23.43 -6.90
C GLN A 147 2.26 22.41 -7.80
N VAL A 148 1.50 21.51 -8.44
CA VAL A 148 2.10 20.52 -9.34
C VAL A 148 2.71 21.16 -10.58
N ARG A 149 2.10 22.26 -11.07
CA ARG A 149 2.57 22.98 -12.27
C ARG A 149 3.64 24.03 -11.97
N ASP A 150 3.90 24.32 -10.71
CA ASP A 150 4.95 25.26 -10.31
C ASP A 150 6.33 24.73 -10.73
N PRO A 151 7.07 25.46 -11.60
CA PRO A 151 8.40 25.04 -12.02
C PRO A 151 9.41 24.89 -10.88
N ALA A 152 9.24 25.65 -9.77
CA ALA A 152 10.12 25.59 -8.62
C ALA A 152 10.01 24.25 -7.86
N ARG A 153 8.82 23.60 -7.91
CA ARG A 153 8.56 22.28 -7.29
C ARG A 153 8.91 22.18 -5.80
N GLU A 154 8.94 23.30 -5.09
CA GLU A 154 9.38 23.37 -3.69
C GLU A 154 8.32 22.92 -2.68
N SER A 155 7.04 22.99 -3.08
CA SER A 155 5.96 22.55 -2.19
C SER A 155 6.06 21.05 -1.91
N ARG A 156 5.67 20.62 -0.69
CA ARG A 156 5.62 19.21 -0.34
C ARG A 156 4.78 18.37 -1.34
N ILE A 157 3.73 18.95 -1.87
CA ILE A 157 2.86 18.30 -2.87
C ILE A 157 3.62 18.09 -4.18
N ALA A 158 4.28 19.13 -4.69
CA ALA A 158 5.04 19.05 -5.94
C ALA A 158 6.25 18.10 -5.79
N THR A 159 7.02 18.23 -4.71
CA THR A 159 8.16 17.36 -4.42
C THR A 159 7.74 15.87 -4.39
N TRP A 160 6.63 15.55 -3.71
CA TRP A 160 6.12 14.19 -3.69
C TRP A 160 5.64 13.76 -5.07
N PHE A 161 4.78 14.56 -5.72
CA PHE A 161 4.21 14.23 -7.01
C PHE A 161 5.29 13.93 -8.06
N TRP A 162 6.25 14.83 -8.22
CA TRP A 162 7.33 14.65 -9.18
C TRP A 162 8.27 13.51 -8.79
N GLY A 163 8.56 13.35 -7.53
CA GLY A 163 9.39 12.25 -7.03
C GLY A 163 8.85 10.85 -7.38
N VAL A 164 7.53 10.69 -7.52
CA VAL A 164 6.89 9.39 -7.86
C VAL A 164 6.36 9.31 -9.29
N GLN A 165 6.31 10.42 -10.05
CA GLN A 165 5.67 10.45 -11.37
C GLN A 165 6.60 10.86 -12.51
N GLU A 166 7.71 11.54 -12.26
CA GLU A 166 8.62 11.99 -13.30
C GLU A 166 9.43 10.83 -13.86
N ILE A 167 8.91 10.25 -14.95
CA ILE A 167 9.47 9.04 -15.56
C ILE A 167 10.96 9.17 -15.86
N PRO A 168 11.48 10.23 -16.54
CA PRO A 168 12.89 10.35 -16.83
C PRO A 168 13.77 10.42 -15.57
N ASP A 169 13.34 11.15 -14.53
CA ASP A 169 14.08 11.27 -13.28
C ASP A 169 14.12 9.93 -12.51
N ILE A 170 13.01 9.20 -12.47
CA ILE A 170 12.98 7.87 -11.86
C ILE A 170 13.94 6.92 -12.59
N LEU A 171 13.94 6.96 -13.91
CA LEU A 171 14.83 6.14 -14.73
C LEU A 171 16.32 6.55 -14.57
N ASP A 172 16.59 7.84 -14.39
CA ASP A 172 17.95 8.32 -14.10
C ASP A 172 18.46 7.86 -12.73
N ARG A 173 17.59 7.76 -11.76
CA ARG A 173 17.94 7.29 -10.41
C ARG A 173 18.11 5.78 -10.34
N TRP A 174 17.19 5.04 -10.93
CA TRP A 174 17.11 3.58 -10.81
C TRP A 174 17.82 2.82 -11.94
N GLY A 175 17.81 3.37 -13.15
CA GLY A 175 18.35 2.71 -14.35
C GLY A 175 19.79 3.07 -14.67
N HIS A 176 20.41 4.02 -13.94
CA HIS A 176 21.74 4.54 -14.26
C HIS A 176 22.82 3.45 -14.39
N ASP A 177 22.85 2.50 -13.47
CA ASP A 177 23.85 1.44 -13.41
C ASP A 177 23.38 0.13 -14.08
N LEU A 178 22.23 0.15 -14.76
CA LEU A 178 21.66 -1.01 -15.42
C LEU A 178 21.77 -0.87 -16.95
N PRO A 179 22.10 -1.94 -17.66
CA PRO A 179 22.06 -1.93 -19.13
C PRO A 179 20.61 -1.78 -19.61
N PRO A 180 20.37 -1.11 -20.76
CA PRO A 180 19.02 -0.78 -21.24
C PRO A 180 18.06 -1.97 -21.34
N GLU A 181 18.55 -3.15 -21.71
CA GLU A 181 17.77 -4.38 -21.81
C GLU A 181 17.29 -4.94 -20.47
N ARG A 182 17.77 -4.39 -19.36
CA ARG A 182 17.32 -4.73 -17.99
C ARG A 182 16.43 -3.65 -17.38
N VAL A 183 16.04 -2.67 -18.17
CA VAL A 183 15.10 -1.61 -17.74
C VAL A 183 13.81 -1.77 -18.55
N HIS A 184 12.72 -2.15 -17.85
CA HIS A 184 11.44 -2.44 -18.47
C HIS A 184 10.41 -1.37 -18.09
N LEU A 185 9.79 -0.75 -19.09
CA LEU A 185 8.65 0.12 -18.91
C LEU A 185 7.36 -0.62 -19.25
N VAL A 186 6.43 -0.66 -18.31
CA VAL A 186 5.09 -1.23 -18.51
C VAL A 186 4.07 -0.10 -18.60
N THR A 187 3.54 0.17 -19.79
CA THR A 187 2.51 1.20 -19.93
C THR A 187 1.15 0.66 -19.48
N VAL A 188 0.39 1.50 -18.74
CA VAL A 188 -0.98 1.18 -18.35
C VAL A 188 -1.90 1.41 -19.56
N PRO A 189 -2.71 0.42 -19.96
CA PRO A 189 -3.61 0.57 -21.09
C PRO A 189 -4.54 1.78 -20.99
N PRO A 190 -4.93 2.38 -22.12
CA PRO A 190 -5.90 3.47 -22.12
C PRO A 190 -7.27 2.98 -21.63
N PRO A 191 -8.17 3.89 -21.22
CA PRO A 191 -9.52 3.55 -20.82
C PRO A 191 -10.26 2.81 -21.95
N GLY A 192 -10.99 1.74 -21.58
CA GLY A 192 -11.73 0.92 -22.55
C GLY A 192 -10.91 -0.22 -23.20
N GLY A 193 -9.63 -0.34 -22.87
CA GLY A 193 -8.85 -1.53 -23.22
C GLY A 193 -9.37 -2.79 -22.52
N ALA A 194 -8.97 -3.96 -23.04
CA ALA A 194 -9.33 -5.24 -22.42
C ALA A 194 -8.84 -5.29 -20.96
N PRO A 195 -9.67 -5.74 -20.01
CA PRO A 195 -9.33 -5.76 -18.58
C PRO A 195 -8.05 -6.54 -18.29
N GLU A 196 -7.78 -7.58 -19.07
CA GLU A 196 -6.65 -8.49 -18.90
C GLU A 196 -5.33 -7.90 -19.45
N LEU A 197 -5.39 -6.85 -20.26
CA LEU A 197 -4.23 -6.32 -20.98
C LEU A 197 -3.13 -5.83 -20.02
N LEU A 198 -3.49 -5.21 -18.90
CA LEU A 198 -2.51 -4.79 -17.90
C LEU A 198 -1.80 -5.99 -17.28
N TRP A 199 -2.55 -7.05 -16.93
CA TRP A 199 -1.96 -8.29 -16.42
C TRP A 199 -1.05 -8.94 -17.46
N GLN A 200 -1.46 -9.03 -18.71
CA GLN A 200 -0.65 -9.60 -19.79
C GLN A 200 0.70 -8.88 -19.93
N ARG A 201 0.70 -7.54 -19.81
CA ARG A 201 1.94 -6.75 -19.83
C ARG A 201 2.83 -7.05 -18.61
N PHE A 202 2.29 -7.09 -17.41
CA PHE A 202 3.04 -7.47 -16.22
C PHE A 202 3.55 -8.91 -16.30
N SER A 203 2.68 -9.84 -16.67
CA SER A 203 3.01 -11.26 -16.80
C SER A 203 4.17 -11.49 -17.78
N ARG A 204 4.21 -10.77 -18.90
CA ARG A 204 5.33 -10.80 -19.84
C ARG A 204 6.65 -10.38 -19.21
N VAL A 205 6.68 -9.26 -18.49
CA VAL A 205 7.91 -8.75 -17.88
C VAL A 205 8.39 -9.65 -16.74
N PHE A 206 7.46 -10.16 -15.93
CA PHE A 206 7.80 -11.03 -14.81
C PHE A 206 8.02 -12.50 -15.20
N GLY A 207 7.80 -12.86 -16.46
CA GLY A 207 7.94 -14.26 -16.93
C GLY A 207 6.90 -15.20 -16.32
N LEU A 208 5.66 -14.73 -16.17
CA LEU A 208 4.57 -15.46 -15.51
C LEU A 208 3.54 -16.03 -16.50
N GLY A 209 3.78 -15.92 -17.81
CA GLY A 209 2.81 -16.27 -18.84
C GLY A 209 2.36 -17.74 -18.85
N ASP A 210 3.25 -18.63 -18.44
CA ASP A 210 3.01 -20.08 -18.44
C ASP A 210 2.49 -20.61 -17.09
N ILE A 211 2.22 -19.71 -16.14
CA ILE A 211 1.75 -20.08 -14.78
C ILE A 211 0.28 -19.69 -14.65
N ASP A 212 -0.58 -20.67 -14.35
CA ASP A 212 -2.02 -20.44 -14.14
C ASP A 212 -2.29 -19.85 -12.76
N LEU A 213 -2.07 -18.53 -12.63
CA LEU A 213 -2.25 -17.80 -11.38
C LEU A 213 -3.73 -17.42 -11.16
N ASP A 214 -4.17 -17.48 -9.91
CA ASP A 214 -5.45 -16.86 -9.52
C ASP A 214 -5.35 -15.34 -9.62
N LEU A 215 -5.99 -14.78 -10.66
CA LEU A 215 -6.01 -13.35 -10.96
C LEU A 215 -7.11 -12.59 -10.22
N HIS A 216 -7.89 -13.26 -9.37
CA HIS A 216 -8.94 -12.62 -8.59
C HIS A 216 -8.31 -11.72 -7.53
N ALA A 217 -8.45 -10.40 -7.69
CA ALA A 217 -7.93 -9.45 -6.72
C ALA A 217 -9.00 -9.02 -5.74
N GLU A 218 -8.74 -9.19 -4.45
CA GLU A 218 -9.63 -8.73 -3.36
C GLU A 218 -9.43 -7.25 -3.03
N ARG A 219 -8.25 -6.71 -3.38
CA ARG A 219 -7.81 -5.37 -2.98
C ARG A 219 -7.89 -4.37 -4.13
N ALA A 220 -9.11 -4.05 -4.53
CA ALA A 220 -9.33 -2.95 -5.45
C ALA A 220 -9.23 -1.60 -4.70
N ASN A 221 -8.53 -0.62 -5.30
CA ASN A 221 -8.57 0.77 -4.85
C ASN A 221 -9.44 1.58 -5.83
N PRO A 222 -10.76 1.52 -5.71
CA PRO A 222 -11.66 2.14 -6.66
C PRO A 222 -11.59 3.67 -6.58
N SER A 223 -11.77 4.29 -7.74
CA SER A 223 -11.81 5.74 -7.85
C SER A 223 -13.14 6.29 -7.32
N LEU A 224 -13.09 7.48 -6.74
CA LEU A 224 -14.26 8.26 -6.33
C LEU A 224 -14.65 9.23 -7.46
N GLY A 225 -15.93 9.57 -7.53
CA GLY A 225 -16.39 10.66 -8.36
C GLY A 225 -16.12 12.04 -7.74
N VAL A 226 -16.51 13.07 -8.46
CA VAL A 226 -16.38 14.48 -8.03
C VAL A 226 -17.12 14.75 -6.70
N PRO A 227 -18.41 14.40 -6.53
CA PRO A 227 -19.14 14.70 -5.29
C PRO A 227 -18.61 13.91 -4.08
N GLU A 228 -18.16 12.66 -4.28
CA GLU A 228 -17.60 11.82 -3.23
C GLU A 228 -16.26 12.38 -2.73
N THR A 229 -15.40 12.80 -3.66
CA THR A 229 -14.11 13.42 -3.32
C THR A 229 -14.32 14.75 -2.60
N ALA A 230 -15.28 15.57 -3.06
CA ALA A 230 -15.63 16.83 -2.41
C ALA A 230 -16.20 16.61 -1.00
N LEU A 231 -17.05 15.60 -0.81
CA LEU A 231 -17.54 15.21 0.52
C LEU A 231 -16.38 14.83 1.44
N LEU A 232 -15.49 13.93 1.02
CA LEU A 232 -14.33 13.54 1.82
C LEU A 232 -13.46 14.73 2.22
N ARG A 233 -13.22 15.65 1.30
CA ARG A 233 -12.47 16.88 1.60
C ARG A 233 -13.16 17.74 2.67
N ARG A 234 -14.50 17.81 2.66
CA ARG A 234 -15.28 18.51 3.70
C ARG A 234 -15.21 17.78 5.03
N VAL A 235 -15.31 16.45 5.01
CA VAL A 235 -15.12 15.60 6.19
C VAL A 235 -13.72 15.82 6.77
N ASN A 236 -12.68 15.86 5.95
CA ASN A 236 -11.32 16.14 6.39
C ASN A 236 -11.20 17.49 7.12
N ARG A 237 -11.82 18.55 6.57
CA ARG A 237 -11.83 19.87 7.22
C ARG A 237 -12.46 19.85 8.60
N ALA A 238 -13.55 19.09 8.76
CA ALA A 238 -14.26 18.96 10.04
C ALA A 238 -13.56 18.01 11.01
N ALA A 239 -13.00 16.89 10.50
CA ALA A 239 -12.56 15.77 11.33
C ALA A 239 -11.07 15.79 11.70
N ASN A 240 -10.20 16.45 10.90
CA ASN A 240 -8.75 16.35 11.10
C ASN A 240 -8.24 16.79 12.48
N LYS A 241 -8.97 17.66 13.16
CA LYS A 241 -8.61 18.15 14.51
C LYS A 241 -9.21 17.32 15.64
N VAL A 242 -10.20 16.46 15.36
CA VAL A 242 -10.96 15.72 16.37
C VAL A 242 -10.84 14.20 16.22
N VAL A 243 -10.47 13.69 15.04
CA VAL A 243 -10.24 12.27 14.79
C VAL A 243 -8.75 12.02 14.69
N GLU A 244 -8.22 11.22 15.60
CA GLU A 244 -6.81 10.85 15.58
C GLU A 244 -6.43 10.06 14.32
N PRO A 245 -5.17 10.18 13.84
CA PRO A 245 -4.70 9.49 12.63
C PRO A 245 -4.95 7.98 12.63
N ALA A 246 -4.80 7.33 13.78
CA ALA A 246 -5.00 5.89 13.93
C ALA A 246 -6.46 5.47 13.62
N HIS A 247 -7.44 6.30 13.96
CA HIS A 247 -8.86 6.03 13.74
C HIS A 247 -9.35 6.51 12.36
N TYR A 248 -8.63 7.44 11.73
CA TYR A 248 -9.01 7.96 10.42
C TYR A 248 -8.98 6.87 9.34
N ARG A 249 -7.94 6.03 9.32
CA ARG A 249 -7.79 4.99 8.31
C ARG A 249 -8.99 4.03 8.28
N PRO A 250 -9.35 3.34 9.36
CA PRO A 250 -10.46 2.38 9.32
C PRO A 250 -11.82 3.05 9.03
N LEU A 251 -12.07 4.26 9.58
CA LEU A 251 -13.39 4.89 9.47
C LEU A 251 -13.56 5.69 8.17
N VAL A 252 -12.59 6.50 7.80
CA VAL A 252 -12.75 7.40 6.65
C VAL A 252 -12.20 6.80 5.37
N ARG A 253 -10.98 6.26 5.39
CA ARG A 253 -10.39 5.71 4.18
C ARG A 253 -11.02 4.38 3.80
N GLU A 254 -11.11 3.42 4.74
CA GLU A 254 -11.62 2.09 4.44
C GLU A 254 -13.16 2.09 4.36
N LEU A 255 -13.86 2.47 5.43
CA LEU A 255 -15.32 2.39 5.46
C LEU A 255 -15.98 3.40 4.51
N LEU A 256 -15.66 4.70 4.64
CA LEU A 256 -16.33 5.70 3.82
C LEU A 256 -15.81 5.73 2.38
N ALA A 257 -14.50 5.87 2.15
CA ALA A 257 -13.99 6.02 0.79
C ALA A 257 -14.06 4.70 0.00
N HIS A 258 -13.46 3.61 0.51
CA HIS A 258 -13.32 2.37 -0.27
C HIS A 258 -14.58 1.50 -0.28
N GLN A 259 -15.28 1.36 0.84
CA GLN A 259 -16.40 0.42 0.92
C GLN A 259 -17.77 1.05 0.62
N THR A 260 -17.90 2.37 0.78
CA THR A 260 -19.17 3.07 0.63
C THR A 260 -19.21 3.96 -0.60
N LEU A 261 -18.42 5.03 -0.60
CA LEU A 261 -18.50 6.09 -1.62
C LEU A 261 -18.02 5.63 -3.00
N SER A 262 -17.06 4.74 -3.06
CA SER A 262 -16.56 4.18 -4.32
C SER A 262 -17.59 3.33 -5.09
N ARG A 263 -18.64 2.86 -4.41
CA ARG A 263 -19.73 2.08 -5.03
C ARG A 263 -20.74 2.95 -5.79
N ARG A 264 -20.59 4.26 -5.72
CA ARG A 264 -21.45 5.20 -6.43
C ARG A 264 -21.02 5.30 -7.90
N THR A 265 -21.79 4.73 -8.81
CA THR A 265 -21.42 4.59 -10.23
C THR A 265 -21.95 5.73 -11.14
N ARG A 266 -22.89 6.54 -10.62
CA ARG A 266 -23.57 7.61 -11.42
C ARG A 266 -22.97 8.99 -11.22
N SER A 267 -21.91 9.12 -10.48
CA SER A 267 -21.24 10.38 -10.21
C SER A 267 -20.34 10.81 -11.38
N PRO A 268 -20.21 12.11 -11.66
CA PRO A 268 -19.22 12.60 -12.60
C PRO A 268 -17.82 12.13 -12.22
N ARG A 269 -17.06 11.65 -13.20
CA ARG A 269 -15.68 11.20 -12.99
C ARG A 269 -14.79 12.39 -12.66
N LEU A 270 -13.86 12.19 -11.74
CA LEU A 270 -12.77 13.14 -11.52
C LEU A 270 -11.83 13.08 -12.74
N ALA A 271 -11.54 14.23 -13.31
CA ALA A 271 -10.74 14.35 -14.52
C ALA A 271 -9.90 15.64 -14.50
N LEU A 272 -8.88 15.67 -15.35
CA LEU A 272 -8.06 16.87 -15.57
C LEU A 272 -8.91 17.96 -16.22
N PRO A 273 -8.78 19.25 -15.80
CA PRO A 273 -9.46 20.36 -16.45
C PRO A 273 -9.01 20.49 -17.93
N PRO A 274 -9.92 20.79 -18.85
CA PRO A 274 -9.58 20.90 -20.28
C PRO A 274 -8.40 21.82 -20.60
N GLU A 275 -8.28 22.92 -19.88
CA GLU A 275 -7.20 23.92 -20.06
C GLU A 275 -5.82 23.42 -19.59
N VAL A 276 -5.76 22.34 -18.81
CA VAL A 276 -4.50 21.75 -18.32
C VAL A 276 -4.02 20.60 -19.22
N HIS A 277 -4.91 20.04 -20.07
CA HIS A 277 -4.58 18.93 -20.97
C HIS A 277 -3.38 19.22 -21.87
N PRO A 278 -3.28 20.38 -22.58
CA PRO A 278 -2.14 20.62 -23.47
C PRO A 278 -0.79 20.53 -22.76
N TRP A 279 -0.70 21.08 -21.55
CA TRP A 279 0.50 21.00 -20.74
C TRP A 279 0.86 19.54 -20.36
N ALA A 280 -0.12 18.76 -19.91
CA ALA A 280 0.11 17.36 -19.53
C ALA A 280 0.51 16.50 -20.75
N GLN A 281 -0.08 16.74 -21.91
CA GLN A 281 0.24 16.04 -23.15
C GLN A 281 1.62 16.41 -23.69
N GLN A 282 1.99 17.69 -23.64
CA GLN A 282 3.34 18.14 -24.04
C GLN A 282 4.42 17.49 -23.17
N LEU A 283 4.19 17.42 -21.87
CA LEU A 283 5.11 16.77 -20.94
C LEU A 283 5.21 15.25 -21.21
N ALA A 284 4.07 14.59 -21.44
CA ALA A 284 4.05 13.17 -21.77
C ALA A 284 4.77 12.86 -23.11
N ALA A 285 4.62 13.73 -24.11
CA ALA A 285 5.34 13.61 -25.38
C ALA A 285 6.86 13.71 -25.18
N ALA A 286 7.32 14.72 -24.43
CA ALA A 286 8.74 14.87 -24.10
C ALA A 286 9.31 13.65 -23.35
N TRP A 287 8.55 13.08 -22.42
CA TRP A 287 8.96 11.85 -21.73
C TRP A 287 9.01 10.64 -22.66
N SER A 288 8.04 10.51 -23.56
CA SER A 288 8.01 9.42 -24.54
C SER A 288 9.21 9.47 -25.49
N GLU A 289 9.58 10.64 -25.97
CA GLU A 289 10.76 10.85 -26.79
C GLU A 289 12.04 10.51 -26.02
N GLU A 290 12.14 10.93 -24.78
CA GLU A 290 13.28 10.64 -23.91
C GLU A 290 13.43 9.14 -23.67
N VAL A 291 12.35 8.45 -23.32
CA VAL A 291 12.34 7.00 -23.10
C VAL A 291 12.71 6.25 -24.38
N ALA A 292 12.16 6.66 -25.52
CA ALA A 292 12.47 6.04 -26.82
C ALA A 292 13.98 6.15 -27.16
N ARG A 293 14.61 7.30 -26.85
CA ARG A 293 16.05 7.49 -27.08
C ARG A 293 16.96 6.60 -26.22
N ARG A 294 16.48 6.21 -25.03
CA ARG A 294 17.26 5.40 -24.09
C ARG A 294 17.30 3.92 -24.44
N GLY A 295 16.46 3.44 -25.36
CA GLY A 295 16.46 2.05 -25.85
C GLY A 295 16.03 1.01 -24.82
N TYR A 296 15.20 1.41 -23.84
CA TYR A 296 14.64 0.51 -22.83
C TYR A 296 13.60 -0.46 -23.42
N ASP A 297 13.37 -1.59 -22.75
CA ASP A 297 12.32 -2.53 -23.13
C ASP A 297 10.94 -1.95 -22.74
N VAL A 298 10.16 -1.53 -23.74
CA VAL A 298 8.81 -1.01 -23.55
C VAL A 298 7.79 -2.11 -23.76
N VAL A 299 7.08 -2.47 -22.69
CA VAL A 299 5.98 -3.44 -22.72
C VAL A 299 4.65 -2.71 -22.73
N GLY A 300 4.08 -2.63 -23.92
CA GLY A 300 2.93 -1.81 -24.28
C GLY A 300 3.27 -0.85 -25.40
N ASP A 301 2.74 0.36 -25.34
CA ASP A 301 2.99 1.42 -26.33
C ASP A 301 3.21 2.76 -25.61
N LEU A 302 4.24 3.51 -25.99
CA LEU A 302 4.47 4.86 -25.47
C LEU A 302 3.34 5.83 -25.84
N ALA A 303 2.58 5.54 -26.90
CA ALA A 303 1.37 6.30 -27.22
C ALA A 303 0.29 6.21 -26.12
N ASP A 304 0.30 5.19 -25.27
CA ASP A 304 -0.57 5.11 -24.08
C ASP A 304 -0.38 6.31 -23.12
N LEU A 305 0.80 6.94 -23.14
CA LEU A 305 1.13 8.09 -22.28
C LEU A 305 0.51 9.41 -22.76
N ALA A 306 0.05 9.49 -24.02
CA ALA A 306 -0.63 10.68 -24.54
C ALA A 306 -1.94 10.99 -23.79
N GLY A 307 -2.57 9.95 -23.23
CA GLY A 307 -3.83 10.07 -22.52
C GLY A 307 -5.04 10.29 -23.43
N ALA A 308 -6.23 10.20 -22.84
CA ALA A 308 -7.48 10.49 -23.55
C ALA A 308 -7.70 11.99 -23.74
N PRO A 309 -8.48 12.40 -24.76
CA PRO A 309 -8.88 13.80 -24.92
C PRO A 309 -9.72 14.30 -23.74
N PRO A 310 -9.83 15.62 -23.56
CA PRO A 310 -10.67 16.21 -22.53
C PRO A 310 -12.11 15.69 -22.57
N LEU A 311 -12.72 15.54 -21.39
CA LEU A 311 -14.13 15.17 -21.32
C LEU A 311 -15.00 16.29 -21.93
N SER A 312 -15.99 15.93 -22.74
CA SER A 312 -16.95 16.87 -23.31
C SER A 312 -17.75 17.63 -22.23
N ARG A 313 -17.93 17.02 -21.07
CA ARG A 313 -18.51 17.64 -19.87
C ARG A 313 -17.58 17.42 -18.70
N TRP A 314 -16.77 18.40 -18.40
CA TRP A 314 -15.94 18.42 -17.22
C TRP A 314 -16.73 18.99 -16.02
N SER A 315 -16.55 18.40 -14.84
CA SER A 315 -17.16 18.87 -13.60
C SER A 315 -16.07 19.33 -12.64
N ASP A 316 -16.15 20.59 -12.21
CA ASP A 316 -15.20 21.18 -11.28
C ASP A 316 -15.33 20.53 -9.88
N PRO A 317 -14.27 19.84 -9.37
CA PRO A 317 -14.31 19.23 -8.05
C PRO A 317 -14.35 20.24 -6.90
N ASP A 318 -13.97 21.49 -7.15
CA ASP A 318 -14.04 22.57 -6.18
C ASP A 318 -15.42 23.22 -6.10
N ARG A 319 -16.25 23.03 -7.16
CA ARG A 319 -17.63 23.51 -7.28
C ARG A 319 -18.60 22.38 -7.64
N PRO A 320 -18.67 21.31 -6.81
CA PRO A 320 -19.51 20.15 -7.10
C PRO A 320 -20.99 20.52 -7.02
N ALA A 321 -21.85 19.73 -7.69
CA ALA A 321 -23.29 19.84 -7.53
C ALA A 321 -23.71 19.44 -6.11
N GLU A 322 -24.19 20.39 -5.31
CA GLU A 322 -24.53 20.18 -3.89
C GLU A 322 -25.53 19.05 -3.66
N LYS A 323 -26.52 18.89 -4.54
CA LYS A 323 -27.50 17.79 -4.48
C LYS A 323 -26.80 16.42 -4.53
N GLN A 324 -25.75 16.27 -5.34
CA GLN A 324 -25.00 15.02 -5.44
C GLN A 324 -24.11 14.79 -4.19
N VAL A 325 -23.52 15.88 -3.66
CA VAL A 325 -22.75 15.81 -2.40
C VAL A 325 -23.65 15.45 -1.23
N ALA A 326 -24.85 16.02 -1.15
CA ALA A 326 -25.84 15.65 -0.12
C ALA A 326 -26.26 14.17 -0.23
N GLY A 327 -26.47 13.65 -1.45
CA GLY A 327 -26.73 12.24 -1.67
C GLY A 327 -25.57 11.33 -1.21
N ALA A 328 -24.34 11.71 -1.49
CA ALA A 328 -23.15 11.00 -1.01
C ALA A 328 -23.03 11.05 0.53
N ALA A 329 -23.39 12.18 1.15
CA ALA A 329 -23.40 12.33 2.60
C ALA A 329 -24.44 11.41 3.28
N VAL A 330 -25.62 11.23 2.70
CA VAL A 330 -26.63 10.29 3.22
C VAL A 330 -26.10 8.85 3.19
N ASP A 331 -25.46 8.44 2.10
CA ASP A 331 -24.83 7.10 2.02
C ASP A 331 -23.71 6.92 3.06
N ALA A 332 -22.89 7.96 3.26
CA ALA A 332 -21.84 7.95 4.27
C ALA A 332 -22.40 7.85 5.70
N ILE A 333 -23.45 8.63 6.02
CA ILE A 333 -24.14 8.58 7.31
C ILE A 333 -24.75 7.18 7.54
N ARG A 334 -25.42 6.62 6.53
CA ARG A 334 -25.96 5.25 6.62
C ARG A 334 -24.87 4.24 6.95
N ALA A 335 -23.71 4.31 6.28
CA ALA A 335 -22.60 3.40 6.54
C ALA A 335 -22.08 3.53 7.99
N LEU A 336 -21.94 4.76 8.48
CA LEU A 336 -21.52 5.01 9.86
C LEU A 336 -22.54 4.52 10.89
N LEU A 337 -23.85 4.63 10.62
CA LEU A 337 -24.89 4.10 11.50
C LEU A 337 -24.83 2.57 11.58
N VAL A 338 -24.66 1.90 10.43
CA VAL A 338 -24.52 0.43 10.39
C VAL A 338 -23.27 -0.01 11.15
N GLU A 339 -22.14 0.66 10.94
CA GLU A 339 -20.91 0.35 11.66
C GLU A 339 -21.02 0.61 13.17
N ASN A 340 -21.72 1.68 13.57
CA ASN A 340 -21.96 1.96 14.98
C ASN A 340 -22.80 0.85 15.65
N VAL A 341 -23.82 0.34 14.98
CA VAL A 341 -24.60 -0.82 15.47
C VAL A 341 -23.69 -2.03 15.63
N ARG A 342 -22.93 -2.38 14.60
CA ARG A 342 -21.96 -3.50 14.63
C ARG A 342 -20.99 -3.40 15.81
N LEU A 343 -20.41 -2.21 16.00
CA LEU A 343 -19.45 -1.98 17.10
C LEU A 343 -20.11 -2.10 18.48
N ARG A 344 -21.36 -1.66 18.64
CA ARG A 344 -22.11 -1.82 19.90
C ARG A 344 -22.44 -3.29 20.20
N GLU A 345 -22.84 -4.05 19.19
CA GLU A 345 -23.07 -5.48 19.34
C GLU A 345 -21.79 -6.22 19.74
N GLU A 346 -20.66 -5.87 19.13
CA GLU A 346 -19.34 -6.41 19.46
C GLU A 346 -18.92 -6.04 20.88
N GLU A 347 -19.13 -4.80 21.30
CA GLU A 347 -18.88 -4.33 22.67
C GLU A 347 -19.69 -5.14 23.68
N GLN A 348 -20.99 -5.34 23.42
CA GLN A 348 -21.86 -6.14 24.29
C GLN A 348 -21.39 -7.60 24.37
N ARG A 349 -20.97 -8.19 23.25
CA ARG A 349 -20.41 -9.55 23.20
C ARG A 349 -19.17 -9.66 24.06
N LEU A 350 -18.20 -8.73 23.88
CA LEU A 350 -16.95 -8.70 24.64
C LEU A 350 -17.19 -8.49 26.15
N HIS A 351 -18.16 -7.62 26.52
CA HIS A 351 -18.55 -7.45 27.92
C HIS A 351 -19.13 -8.74 28.51
N GLY A 352 -19.94 -9.47 27.74
CA GLY A 352 -20.47 -10.79 28.14
C GLY A 352 -19.35 -11.80 28.39
N GLU A 353 -18.43 -11.94 27.43
CA GLU A 353 -17.27 -12.83 27.55
C GLU A 353 -16.38 -12.48 28.75
N LEU A 354 -16.13 -11.20 28.97
CA LEU A 354 -15.37 -10.72 30.12
C LEU A 354 -16.05 -11.05 31.46
N ALA A 355 -17.38 -10.87 31.51
CA ALA A 355 -18.16 -11.21 32.71
C ALA A 355 -18.14 -12.74 32.99
N GLU A 356 -18.21 -13.55 31.94
CA GLU A 356 -18.11 -15.02 32.08
C GLU A 356 -16.70 -15.45 32.52
N ALA A 357 -15.65 -14.87 31.92
CA ALA A 357 -14.27 -15.12 32.30
C ALA A 357 -14.01 -14.77 33.78
N ARG A 358 -14.52 -13.60 34.23
CA ARG A 358 -14.45 -13.18 35.63
C ARG A 358 -15.14 -14.18 36.56
N ARG A 359 -16.38 -14.57 36.24
CA ARG A 359 -17.12 -15.59 37.00
C ARG A 359 -16.42 -16.94 37.05
N ALA A 360 -15.81 -17.35 35.93
CA ALA A 360 -15.02 -18.59 35.87
C ALA A 360 -13.76 -18.51 36.77
N LEU A 361 -13.09 -17.36 36.76
CA LEU A 361 -11.94 -17.09 37.60
C LEU A 361 -12.33 -17.09 39.09
N GLU A 362 -13.41 -16.44 39.50
CA GLU A 362 -13.91 -16.41 40.87
C GLU A 362 -14.27 -17.85 41.34
N ARG A 363 -14.98 -18.60 40.51
CA ARG A 363 -15.29 -20.03 40.81
C ARG A 363 -14.02 -20.87 40.97
N SER A 364 -12.97 -20.57 40.22
CA SER A 364 -11.67 -21.23 40.34
C SER A 364 -11.01 -20.95 41.71
N TYR A 365 -11.11 -19.70 42.20
CA TYR A 365 -10.59 -19.33 43.53
C TYR A 365 -11.39 -19.97 44.70
N LEU A 366 -12.68 -20.23 44.48
CA LEU A 366 -13.53 -20.85 45.51
C LEU A 366 -13.35 -22.37 45.61
N ARG A 367 -12.68 -23.04 44.67
CA ARG A 367 -12.46 -24.48 44.68
C ARG A 367 -11.64 -24.86 45.91
N PRO A 368 -12.03 -25.92 46.64
CA PRO A 368 -11.28 -26.39 47.82
C PRO A 368 -9.80 -26.69 47.53
N SER A 369 -9.52 -27.23 46.34
CA SER A 369 -8.17 -27.48 45.88
C SER A 369 -7.29 -26.23 45.75
N TYR A 370 -7.87 -25.11 45.36
CA TYR A 370 -7.17 -23.83 45.27
C TYR A 370 -6.88 -23.28 46.69
N ARG A 371 -7.88 -23.30 47.57
CA ARG A 371 -7.73 -22.85 48.98
C ARG A 371 -6.70 -23.71 49.74
N LEU A 372 -6.68 -25.02 49.54
CA LEU A 372 -5.69 -25.91 50.11
C LEU A 372 -4.29 -25.61 49.57
N ARG A 373 -4.20 -25.36 48.27
CA ARG A 373 -2.94 -24.99 47.62
C ARG A 373 -2.43 -23.64 48.12
N GLU A 374 -3.30 -22.64 48.24
CA GLU A 374 -2.91 -21.34 48.78
C GLU A 374 -2.43 -21.43 50.23
N LYS A 375 -3.12 -22.21 51.09
CA LYS A 375 -2.67 -22.49 52.46
C LYS A 375 -1.30 -23.21 52.47
N ALA A 376 -1.08 -24.16 51.58
CA ALA A 376 0.21 -24.84 51.45
C ALA A 376 1.32 -23.90 50.99
N VAL A 377 1.04 -23.08 49.99
CA VAL A 377 2.00 -22.04 49.47
C VAL A 377 2.34 -21.03 50.56
N ARG A 378 1.34 -20.50 51.31
CA ARG A 378 1.59 -19.55 52.41
C ARG A 378 2.43 -20.21 53.53
N ARG A 379 2.16 -21.48 53.91
CA ARG A 379 2.98 -22.20 54.89
C ARG A 379 4.42 -22.40 54.43
N LEU A 380 4.61 -22.72 53.14
CA LEU A 380 5.94 -22.91 52.57
C LEU A 380 6.74 -21.60 52.42
N GLN A 381 6.04 -20.46 52.29
CA GLN A 381 6.68 -19.14 52.23
C GLN A 381 7.29 -18.67 53.54
N GLY A 382 6.80 -19.18 54.68
CA GLY A 382 7.26 -18.80 56.01
C GLY A 382 8.64 -19.38 56.44
N GLY A 383 9.24 -20.33 55.69
CA GLY A 383 10.52 -20.94 56.04
C GLY A 383 11.55 -20.96 54.91
N ARG A 384 12.85 -20.99 55.24
CA ARG A 384 13.94 -21.07 54.23
C ARG A 384 13.84 -22.30 53.32
N ALA A 385 13.56 -23.48 53.89
CA ALA A 385 13.38 -24.73 53.16
C ALA A 385 12.14 -24.72 52.24
N GLY A 386 11.03 -24.13 52.70
CA GLY A 386 9.79 -24.02 51.95
C GLY A 386 9.92 -23.11 50.72
N ARG A 387 10.71 -22.04 50.80
CA ARG A 387 11.01 -21.17 49.65
C ARG A 387 11.79 -21.87 48.56
N GLY A 388 12.72 -22.75 48.93
CA GLY A 388 13.46 -23.62 48.01
C GLY A 388 12.54 -24.61 47.27
N ALA A 389 11.64 -25.29 47.99
CA ALA A 389 10.67 -26.23 47.42
C ALA A 389 9.69 -25.51 46.45
N LEU A 390 9.24 -24.29 46.78
CA LEU A 390 8.41 -23.45 45.91
C LEU A 390 9.12 -23.02 44.63
N ALA A 391 10.42 -22.75 44.70
CA ALA A 391 11.21 -22.37 43.51
C ALA A 391 11.35 -23.57 42.53
N VAL A 392 11.56 -24.77 43.06
CA VAL A 392 11.59 -26.00 42.25
C VAL A 392 10.22 -26.30 41.63
N TYR A 393 9.15 -26.20 42.39
CA TYR A 393 7.77 -26.39 41.91
C TYR A 393 7.41 -25.42 40.78
N ARG A 394 7.77 -24.14 40.91
CA ARG A 394 7.54 -23.14 39.86
C ARG A 394 8.33 -23.43 38.60
N ARG A 395 9.59 -23.90 38.72
CA ARG A 395 10.42 -24.33 37.59
C ARG A 395 9.83 -25.54 36.83
N LEU A 396 9.34 -26.52 37.54
CA LEU A 396 8.73 -27.71 36.94
C LEU A 396 7.40 -27.36 36.20
N ARG A 397 6.60 -26.49 36.78
CA ARG A 397 5.31 -26.07 36.15
C ARG A 397 5.48 -25.09 35.00
N GLY A 398 6.49 -24.25 35.04
CA GLY A 398 6.82 -23.35 33.93
C GLY A 398 7.39 -24.06 32.69
N ARG A 399 7.85 -25.32 32.84
CA ARG A 399 8.25 -26.17 31.72
C ARG A 399 7.07 -26.88 31.04
N SER A 400 6.01 -27.21 31.78
CA SER A 400 4.83 -27.88 31.20
C SER A 400 3.88 -26.93 30.43
N SER A 401 3.98 -25.62 30.63
CA SER A 401 3.19 -24.64 29.88
C SER A 401 3.88 -24.08 28.60
N ARG A 402 5.09 -24.58 28.27
CA ARG A 402 5.82 -24.28 27.04
C ARG A 402 5.80 -25.41 26.00
N SER A 403 5.10 -26.50 26.29
CA SER A 403 4.98 -27.67 25.41
C SER A 403 3.53 -28.08 25.16
N ALA A 404 2.59 -27.13 25.22
CA ALA A 404 1.21 -27.33 24.79
C ALA A 404 0.79 -26.21 23.83
#